data_50445397dfb72ca6b24e86ebc87e4485
#
_entry.id   50445397dfb72ca6b24e86ebc87e4485
#
_cell.length_a   1.000
_cell.length_b   1.000
_cell.length_c   1.000
_cell.angle_alpha   90.00
_cell.angle_beta   90.00
_cell.angle_gamma   90.00
#
_symmetry.space_group_name_H-M   'P 1'
#
loop_
_entity.id
_entity.type
_entity.pdbx_description
1 polymer ?
#
loop_
_entity_poly.entity_id
_entity_poly.type
_entity_poly.pdbx_seq_one_letter_code
_entity_poly.pdbx_strand_id
1 'polypeptide(L)'
;MKKLYSPKVVKDIIDLYNFRFSKSLGQNFLIDKNFVEKIVDAADVVGANVLEIGPGIGTITYEMAKTAKKVVAIEIDNSLIPIIEENMEDFDNFTLIHEDILKADLGRIIEEEFDGEDFKVVSNLPYYITTPIIEKLIETDLPCRDMTIMVQKEVADRMLADEKSKDYSSLSVFIKYYSDAEKITNVPKSVFMPQPKIDSTVLKLNLRKYRDDVDEKKLFALVHAGFNKRRKTILNSLSDACEKEKLRLAFDKLGIKNNLRAENLSLDDFINLTKTIETL
;
A
#
# COMPACT_ATOMS: atom_id res chain seq x y z
N MET A 1 -0.20 22.83 21.06
CA MET A 1 -0.01 21.47 20.54
C MET A 1 -1.38 20.81 20.36
N LYS A 2 -1.83 20.67 19.10
CA LYS A 2 -3.15 20.14 18.74
C LYS A 2 -3.18 18.63 19.01
N LYS A 3 -4.29 18.11 19.59
CA LYS A 3 -4.48 16.66 19.87
C LYS A 3 -5.49 16.08 18.89
N LEU A 4 -5.13 16.02 17.61
CA LEU A 4 -6.01 15.60 16.52
C LEU A 4 -6.50 14.14 16.63
N TYR A 5 -5.89 13.34 17.51
CA TYR A 5 -6.33 11.99 17.87
C TYR A 5 -7.40 11.99 18.99
N SER A 6 -7.80 13.14 19.53
CA SER A 6 -8.83 13.20 20.57
C SER A 6 -10.24 13.15 19.97
N PRO A 7 -11.11 12.20 20.40
CA PRO A 7 -12.49 12.15 19.90
C PRO A 7 -13.28 13.46 20.06
N LYS A 8 -12.98 14.22 21.12
CA LYS A 8 -13.59 15.54 21.36
C LYS A 8 -13.13 16.55 20.30
N VAL A 9 -11.81 16.65 20.08
CA VAL A 9 -11.24 17.57 19.07
C VAL A 9 -11.75 17.25 17.68
N VAL A 10 -11.81 15.96 17.32
CA VAL A 10 -12.36 15.54 16.01
C VAL A 10 -13.82 15.97 15.86
N LYS A 11 -14.66 15.85 16.91
CA LYS A 11 -16.05 16.31 16.88
C LYS A 11 -16.12 17.83 16.74
N ASP A 12 -15.32 18.56 17.50
CA ASP A 12 -15.29 20.03 17.45
C ASP A 12 -14.90 20.52 16.04
N ILE A 13 -13.96 19.85 15.37
CA ILE A 13 -13.58 20.12 13.97
C ILE A 13 -14.73 19.83 13.01
N ILE A 14 -15.38 18.66 13.15
CA ILE A 14 -16.52 18.28 12.32
C ILE A 14 -17.63 19.31 12.41
N ASP A 15 -17.95 19.75 13.62
CA ASP A 15 -19.00 20.72 13.88
C ASP A 15 -18.61 22.12 13.35
N LEU A 16 -17.38 22.57 13.59
CA LEU A 16 -16.87 23.88 13.15
C LEU A 16 -16.92 24.03 11.62
N TYR A 17 -16.47 22.99 10.89
CA TYR A 17 -16.42 23.02 9.43
C TYR A 17 -17.70 22.47 8.77
N ASN A 18 -18.72 22.10 9.57
CA ASN A 18 -19.91 21.39 9.07
C ASN A 18 -19.53 20.21 8.15
N PHE A 19 -18.44 19.51 8.51
CA PHE A 19 -17.86 18.44 7.70
C PHE A 19 -18.79 17.22 7.67
N ARG A 20 -18.92 16.62 6.50
CA ARG A 20 -19.70 15.39 6.29
C ARG A 20 -18.82 14.30 5.71
N PHE A 21 -18.71 13.18 6.43
CA PHE A 21 -17.95 12.04 5.96
C PHE A 21 -18.45 11.51 4.61
N SER A 22 -17.52 11.40 3.67
CA SER A 22 -17.79 10.79 2.36
C SER A 22 -17.65 9.27 2.45
N LYS A 23 -18.77 8.56 2.27
CA LYS A 23 -18.76 7.09 2.23
C LYS A 23 -18.02 6.56 1.00
N SER A 24 -18.04 7.27 -0.11
CA SER A 24 -17.36 6.88 -1.34
C SER A 24 -15.84 6.97 -1.22
N LEU A 25 -15.33 7.86 -0.36
CA LEU A 25 -13.91 8.02 -0.08
C LEU A 25 -13.44 7.16 1.11
N GLY A 26 -14.35 6.42 1.75
CA GLY A 26 -14.00 5.50 2.83
C GLY A 26 -13.37 6.16 4.07
N GLN A 27 -13.72 7.41 4.35
CA GLN A 27 -13.13 8.22 5.42
C GLN A 27 -13.38 7.65 6.81
N ASN A 28 -12.29 7.35 7.53
CA ASN A 28 -12.30 6.88 8.92
C ASN A 28 -11.08 7.49 9.63
N PHE A 29 -11.32 8.49 10.48
CA PHE A 29 -10.24 9.20 11.18
C PHE A 29 -9.79 8.41 12.40
N LEU A 30 -8.49 8.25 12.57
CA LEU A 30 -7.91 7.58 13.72
C LEU A 30 -7.99 8.52 14.95
N ILE A 31 -8.59 8.02 16.03
CA ILE A 31 -8.88 8.79 17.25
C ILE A 31 -8.23 8.18 18.50
N ASP A 32 -7.07 7.56 18.35
CA ASP A 32 -6.32 6.96 19.46
C ASP A 32 -4.84 7.29 19.36
N LYS A 33 -4.32 7.95 20.40
CA LYS A 33 -2.94 8.40 20.48
C LYS A 33 -1.93 7.26 20.36
N ASN A 34 -2.19 6.13 21.03
CA ASN A 34 -1.23 5.03 21.09
C ASN A 34 -1.00 4.42 19.71
N PHE A 35 -2.05 4.34 18.88
CA PHE A 35 -1.91 3.82 17.52
C PHE A 35 -1.24 4.83 16.59
N VAL A 36 -1.51 6.13 16.76
CA VAL A 36 -0.80 7.18 16.00
C VAL A 36 0.70 7.11 16.31
N GLU A 37 1.08 7.09 17.59
CA GLU A 37 2.48 6.96 18.01
C GLU A 37 3.12 5.69 17.47
N LYS A 38 2.46 4.53 17.56
CA LYS A 38 2.98 3.27 16.99
C LYS A 38 3.23 3.33 15.48
N ILE A 39 2.38 4.03 14.72
CA ILE A 39 2.57 4.19 13.28
C ILE A 39 3.81 5.05 13.01
N VAL A 40 3.92 6.20 13.69
CA VAL A 40 5.04 7.13 13.50
C VAL A 40 6.36 6.51 13.96
N ASP A 41 6.37 5.81 15.10
CA ASP A 41 7.55 5.10 15.62
C ASP A 41 8.01 3.99 14.64
N ALA A 42 7.08 3.18 14.12
CA ALA A 42 7.39 2.13 13.15
C ALA A 42 7.92 2.70 11.83
N ALA A 43 7.42 3.87 11.42
CA ALA A 43 7.85 4.55 10.20
C ALA A 43 9.27 5.15 10.33
N ASP A 44 9.72 5.47 11.55
CA ASP A 44 11.05 6.07 11.80
C ASP A 44 11.29 7.28 10.89
N VAL A 45 10.46 8.32 11.07
CA VAL A 45 10.41 9.50 10.18
C VAL A 45 11.41 10.61 10.54
N VAL A 46 12.22 10.43 11.58
CA VAL A 46 13.14 11.49 12.06
C VAL A 46 14.11 11.89 10.95
N GLY A 47 14.05 13.17 10.56
CA GLY A 47 14.89 13.71 9.49
C GLY A 47 14.64 13.16 8.09
N ALA A 48 13.56 12.39 7.88
CA ALA A 48 13.20 11.82 6.59
C ALA A 48 12.21 12.71 5.82
N ASN A 49 12.22 12.60 4.49
CA ASN A 49 11.12 13.05 3.64
C ASN A 49 9.99 12.02 3.71
N VAL A 50 8.75 12.48 3.85
CA VAL A 50 7.58 11.62 4.01
C VAL A 50 6.46 12.02 3.06
N LEU A 51 5.95 11.04 2.31
CA LEU A 51 4.74 11.17 1.50
C LEU A 51 3.57 10.51 2.25
N GLU A 52 2.50 11.26 2.49
CA GLU A 52 1.25 10.76 3.05
C GLU A 52 0.12 10.82 2.02
N ILE A 53 -0.70 9.78 1.96
CA ILE A 53 -1.84 9.69 1.04
C ILE A 53 -3.13 9.66 1.85
N GLY A 54 -4.01 10.66 1.61
CA GLY A 54 -5.26 10.81 2.35
C GLY A 54 -5.03 11.13 3.83
N PRO A 55 -4.44 12.28 4.16
CA PRO A 55 -4.13 12.67 5.55
C PRO A 55 -5.37 12.82 6.44
N GLY A 56 -6.56 12.88 5.85
CA GLY A 56 -7.79 13.12 6.57
C GLY A 56 -7.79 14.50 7.22
N ILE A 57 -7.91 14.59 8.54
CA ILE A 57 -7.80 15.86 9.29
C ILE A 57 -6.34 16.16 9.71
N GLY A 58 -5.35 15.39 9.23
CA GLY A 58 -3.95 15.57 9.56
C GLY A 58 -3.49 14.89 10.85
N THR A 59 -4.18 13.85 11.33
CA THR A 59 -3.87 13.22 12.63
C THR A 59 -2.47 12.60 12.67
N ILE A 60 -2.08 11.83 11.66
CA ILE A 60 -0.75 11.22 11.55
C ILE A 60 0.24 12.29 11.06
N THR A 61 -0.15 13.10 10.08
CA THR A 61 0.60 14.22 9.52
C THR A 61 1.21 15.11 10.59
N TYR A 62 0.37 15.54 11.55
CA TYR A 62 0.78 16.43 12.65
C TYR A 62 1.88 15.83 13.53
N GLU A 63 1.80 14.54 13.82
CA GLU A 63 2.82 13.86 14.61
C GLU A 63 4.12 13.67 13.82
N MET A 64 4.04 13.35 12.53
CA MET A 64 5.21 13.21 11.66
C MET A 64 5.93 14.54 11.44
N ALA A 65 5.21 15.63 11.21
CA ALA A 65 5.78 16.94 10.94
C ALA A 65 6.66 17.49 12.09
N LYS A 66 6.51 16.98 13.30
CA LYS A 66 7.35 17.37 14.45
C LYS A 66 8.82 16.98 14.29
N THR A 67 9.12 15.94 13.55
CA THR A 67 10.46 15.34 13.49
C THR A 67 10.94 15.00 12.08
N ALA A 68 10.03 14.92 11.11
CA ALA A 68 10.38 14.70 9.72
C ALA A 68 11.14 15.89 9.11
N LYS A 69 12.00 15.65 8.13
CA LYS A 69 12.63 16.70 7.33
C LYS A 69 11.55 17.48 6.56
N LYS A 70 10.68 16.77 5.87
CA LYS A 70 9.54 17.32 5.14
C LYS A 70 8.40 16.30 5.06
N VAL A 71 7.15 16.78 5.14
CA VAL A 71 5.95 15.98 4.96
C VAL A 71 5.15 16.56 3.79
N VAL A 72 4.89 15.74 2.78
CA VAL A 72 4.01 16.07 1.66
C VAL A 72 2.79 15.19 1.74
N ALA A 73 1.60 15.78 1.75
CA ALA A 73 0.34 15.05 1.79
C ALA A 73 -0.47 15.28 0.51
N ILE A 74 -1.04 14.20 -0.04
CA ILE A 74 -1.93 14.24 -1.21
C ILE A 74 -3.35 13.93 -0.75
N GLU A 75 -4.29 14.87 -0.97
CA GLU A 75 -5.68 14.74 -0.58
C GLU A 75 -6.61 15.04 -1.78
N ILE A 76 -7.62 14.20 -1.98
CA ILE A 76 -8.60 14.36 -3.05
C ILE A 76 -9.86 15.12 -2.59
N ASP A 77 -10.17 15.09 -1.29
CA ASP A 77 -11.39 15.69 -0.76
C ASP A 77 -11.19 17.19 -0.50
N ASN A 78 -11.75 18.00 -1.39
CA ASN A 78 -11.73 19.45 -1.27
C ASN A 78 -12.26 19.98 0.09
N SER A 79 -13.16 19.25 0.75
CA SER A 79 -13.72 19.66 2.04
C SER A 79 -12.75 19.50 3.22
N LEU A 80 -11.69 18.68 3.05
CA LEU A 80 -10.63 18.49 4.03
C LEU A 80 -9.49 19.50 3.90
N ILE A 81 -9.30 20.11 2.74
CA ILE A 81 -8.19 21.03 2.47
C ILE A 81 -8.11 22.15 3.54
N PRO A 82 -9.17 22.96 3.80
CA PRO A 82 -9.08 24.04 4.80
C PRO A 82 -8.85 23.52 6.22
N ILE A 83 -9.33 22.30 6.52
CA ILE A 83 -9.14 21.68 7.84
C ILE A 83 -7.67 21.28 8.03
N ILE A 84 -7.07 20.70 7.01
CA ILE A 84 -5.67 20.27 7.06
C ILE A 84 -4.75 21.49 7.12
N GLU A 85 -4.99 22.51 6.29
CA GLU A 85 -4.21 23.74 6.28
C GLU A 85 -4.21 24.42 7.67
N GLU A 86 -5.39 24.59 8.30
CA GLU A 86 -5.46 25.14 9.65
C GLU A 86 -4.77 24.23 10.68
N ASN A 87 -4.92 22.91 10.56
CA ASN A 87 -4.30 22.00 11.52
C ASN A 87 -2.78 21.98 11.41
N MET A 88 -2.23 22.26 10.24
CA MET A 88 -0.80 22.21 9.94
C MET A 88 -0.14 23.60 9.89
N GLU A 89 -0.83 24.69 10.20
CA GLU A 89 -0.35 26.08 10.12
C GLU A 89 0.95 26.38 10.89
N ASP A 90 1.24 25.59 11.94
CA ASP A 90 2.43 25.71 12.76
C ASP A 90 3.70 25.07 12.15
N PHE A 91 3.60 24.43 10.97
CA PHE A 91 4.68 23.63 10.38
C PHE A 91 5.14 24.18 9.02
N ASP A 92 6.36 24.70 8.97
CA ASP A 92 7.00 25.18 7.72
C ASP A 92 7.48 24.03 6.82
N ASN A 93 7.58 22.81 7.36
CA ASN A 93 8.02 21.59 6.65
C ASN A 93 6.87 20.74 6.10
N PHE A 94 5.68 21.32 5.96
CA PHE A 94 4.50 20.64 5.44
C PHE A 94 4.05 21.23 4.10
N THR A 95 3.72 20.37 3.13
CA THR A 95 3.09 20.73 1.85
C THR A 95 1.84 19.89 1.64
N LEU A 96 0.72 20.54 1.29
CA LEU A 96 -0.53 19.88 0.91
C LEU A 96 -0.74 19.99 -0.60
N ILE A 97 -1.00 18.85 -1.24
CA ILE A 97 -1.31 18.76 -2.67
C ILE A 97 -2.75 18.28 -2.82
N HIS A 98 -3.62 19.10 -3.44
CA HIS A 98 -4.99 18.73 -3.73
C HIS A 98 -5.06 18.00 -5.06
N GLU A 99 -4.97 16.66 -5.05
CA GLU A 99 -4.96 15.85 -6.26
C GLU A 99 -5.44 14.42 -5.99
N ASP A 100 -5.89 13.72 -7.06
CA ASP A 100 -6.16 12.28 -7.02
C ASP A 100 -4.84 11.51 -7.11
N ILE A 101 -4.46 10.79 -6.07
CA ILE A 101 -3.22 9.99 -6.02
C ILE A 101 -3.08 9.05 -7.23
N LEU A 102 -4.16 8.51 -7.76
CA LEU A 102 -4.10 7.61 -8.91
C LEU A 102 -3.79 8.34 -10.23
N LYS A 103 -3.99 9.67 -10.29
CA LYS A 103 -3.69 10.52 -11.45
C LYS A 103 -2.43 11.36 -11.28
N ALA A 104 -2.02 11.59 -10.03
CA ALA A 104 -0.88 12.42 -9.68
C ALA A 104 0.39 11.96 -10.40
N ASP A 105 1.18 12.90 -10.89
CA ASP A 105 2.54 12.68 -11.38
C ASP A 105 3.49 12.63 -10.18
N LEU A 106 3.68 11.42 -9.65
CA LEU A 106 4.53 11.20 -8.48
C LEU A 106 6.00 11.54 -8.76
N GLY A 107 6.50 11.30 -9.97
CA GLY A 107 7.88 11.65 -10.33
C GLY A 107 8.12 13.17 -10.20
N ARG A 108 7.20 13.96 -10.76
CA ARG A 108 7.23 15.41 -10.62
C ARG A 108 7.13 15.86 -9.16
N ILE A 109 6.20 15.30 -8.38
CA ILE A 109 6.02 15.67 -6.97
C ILE A 109 7.28 15.36 -6.16
N ILE A 110 7.90 14.20 -6.34
CA ILE A 110 9.12 13.83 -5.61
C ILE A 110 10.29 14.73 -6.01
N GLU A 111 10.42 15.10 -7.27
CA GLU A 111 11.44 16.03 -7.74
C GLU A 111 11.22 17.44 -7.16
N GLU A 112 10.01 17.99 -7.26
CA GLU A 112 9.70 19.35 -6.81
C GLU A 112 9.74 19.50 -5.28
N GLU A 113 9.30 18.48 -4.52
CA GLU A 113 9.10 18.58 -3.08
C GLU A 113 10.23 17.97 -2.26
N PHE A 114 10.94 17.00 -2.81
CA PHE A 114 12.02 16.28 -2.11
C PHE A 114 13.38 16.36 -2.84
N ASP A 115 13.50 17.18 -3.92
CA ASP A 115 14.72 17.29 -4.73
C ASP A 115 15.21 15.92 -5.26
N GLY A 116 14.28 15.02 -5.55
CA GLY A 116 14.58 13.64 -5.98
C GLY A 116 15.22 12.75 -4.89
N GLU A 117 15.33 13.25 -3.65
CA GLU A 117 15.88 12.46 -2.54
C GLU A 117 14.98 11.29 -2.13
N ASP A 118 15.59 10.36 -1.42
CA ASP A 118 14.86 9.24 -0.80
C ASP A 118 13.74 9.72 0.12
N PHE A 119 12.63 9.01 0.08
CA PHE A 119 11.48 9.28 0.93
C PHE A 119 10.85 8.00 1.49
N LYS A 120 9.96 8.16 2.43
CA LYS A 120 9.12 7.11 3.02
C LYS A 120 7.66 7.40 2.75
N VAL A 121 6.83 6.36 2.69
CA VAL A 121 5.38 6.51 2.65
C VAL A 121 4.81 6.14 4.01
N VAL A 122 4.01 7.04 4.60
CA VAL A 122 3.29 6.76 5.84
C VAL A 122 1.83 7.15 5.65
N SER A 123 0.90 6.19 5.77
CA SER A 123 -0.49 6.50 5.45
C SER A 123 -1.49 5.54 6.07
N ASN A 124 -2.65 6.07 6.49
CA ASN A 124 -3.88 5.31 6.64
C ASN A 124 -4.58 5.27 5.28
N LEU A 125 -4.26 4.27 4.45
CA LEU A 125 -4.71 4.22 3.06
C LEU A 125 -6.23 4.14 2.92
N PRO A 126 -6.83 4.87 1.95
CA PRO A 126 -8.24 4.73 1.61
C PRO A 126 -8.56 3.29 1.21
N TYR A 127 -9.51 2.63 1.91
CA TYR A 127 -9.75 1.19 1.80
C TYR A 127 -10.21 0.73 0.41
N TYR A 128 -10.92 1.60 -0.32
CA TYR A 128 -11.50 1.27 -1.63
C TYR A 128 -10.47 1.24 -2.78
N ILE A 129 -9.30 1.85 -2.57
CA ILE A 129 -8.22 1.94 -3.58
C ILE A 129 -6.84 1.54 -3.03
N THR A 130 -6.79 0.81 -1.92
CA THR A 130 -5.53 0.42 -1.26
C THR A 130 -4.57 -0.29 -2.24
N THR A 131 -5.03 -1.34 -2.93
CA THR A 131 -4.18 -2.10 -3.86
C THR A 131 -3.67 -1.25 -5.02
N PRO A 132 -4.52 -0.51 -5.76
CA PRO A 132 -4.05 0.40 -6.81
C PRO A 132 -3.02 1.45 -6.36
N ILE A 133 -3.15 1.97 -5.14
CA ILE A 133 -2.17 2.92 -4.59
C ILE A 133 -0.81 2.25 -4.38
N ILE A 134 -0.80 1.07 -3.75
CA ILE A 134 0.44 0.33 -3.48
C ILE A 134 1.13 -0.06 -4.79
N GLU A 135 0.37 -0.58 -5.75
CA GLU A 135 0.89 -0.92 -7.08
C GLU A 135 1.52 0.32 -7.75
N LYS A 136 0.80 1.45 -7.79
CA LYS A 136 1.32 2.70 -8.37
C LYS A 136 2.61 3.17 -7.71
N LEU A 137 2.67 3.18 -6.36
CA LEU A 137 3.86 3.63 -5.62
C LEU A 137 5.09 2.75 -5.89
N ILE A 138 4.89 1.45 -6.04
CA ILE A 138 5.96 0.49 -6.28
C ILE A 138 6.41 0.49 -7.74
N GLU A 139 5.45 0.49 -8.69
CA GLU A 139 5.74 0.38 -10.13
C GLU A 139 6.34 1.66 -10.74
N THR A 140 6.21 2.81 -10.06
CA THR A 140 6.75 4.09 -10.58
C THR A 140 8.27 4.23 -10.43
N ASP A 141 8.96 3.24 -9.87
CA ASP A 141 10.44 3.21 -9.67
C ASP A 141 11.00 4.49 -9.00
N LEU A 142 10.29 4.98 -7.98
CA LEU A 142 10.68 6.15 -7.20
C LEU A 142 11.68 5.77 -6.10
N PRO A 143 12.46 6.73 -5.56
CA PRO A 143 13.40 6.49 -4.45
C PRO A 143 12.67 6.30 -3.10
N CYS A 144 11.62 5.49 -3.08
CA CYS A 144 10.88 5.12 -1.87
C CYS A 144 11.64 4.02 -1.12
N ARG A 145 12.01 4.28 0.12
CA ARG A 145 12.74 3.31 0.96
C ARG A 145 11.84 2.27 1.58
N ASP A 146 10.79 2.75 2.22
CA ASP A 146 9.83 1.90 2.91
C ASP A 146 8.44 2.55 2.96
N MET A 147 7.44 1.73 3.21
CA MET A 147 6.06 2.16 3.34
C MET A 147 5.50 1.64 4.67
N THR A 148 5.12 2.52 5.58
CA THR A 148 4.36 2.17 6.79
C THR A 148 2.91 2.52 6.56
N ILE A 149 2.10 1.51 6.29
CA ILE A 149 0.72 1.68 5.82
C ILE A 149 -0.27 0.98 6.74
N MET A 150 -1.42 1.63 6.97
CA MET A 150 -2.55 1.01 7.61
C MET A 150 -3.60 0.65 6.56
N VAL A 151 -4.00 -0.62 6.56
CA VAL A 151 -4.95 -1.18 5.59
C VAL A 151 -5.99 -2.04 6.32
N GLN A 152 -7.07 -2.40 5.64
CA GLN A 152 -8.04 -3.37 6.20
C GLN A 152 -7.34 -4.69 6.51
N LYS A 153 -7.75 -5.33 7.63
CA LYS A 153 -7.15 -6.60 8.10
C LYS A 153 -7.12 -7.67 7.00
N GLU A 154 -8.18 -7.82 6.24
CA GLU A 154 -8.28 -8.78 5.13
C GLU A 154 -7.21 -8.51 4.05
N VAL A 155 -6.97 -7.23 3.72
CA VAL A 155 -5.93 -6.84 2.74
C VAL A 155 -4.54 -7.14 3.31
N ALA A 156 -4.30 -6.82 4.58
CA ALA A 156 -3.04 -7.15 5.25
C ALA A 156 -2.78 -8.66 5.31
N ASP A 157 -3.81 -9.46 5.64
CA ASP A 157 -3.71 -10.92 5.67
C ASP A 157 -3.34 -11.48 4.27
N ARG A 158 -3.90 -10.89 3.19
CA ARG A 158 -3.52 -11.24 1.81
C ARG A 158 -2.09 -10.83 1.45
N MET A 159 -1.66 -9.63 1.87
CA MET A 159 -0.30 -9.14 1.59
C MET A 159 0.78 -10.01 2.23
N LEU A 160 0.50 -10.51 3.44
CA LEU A 160 1.43 -11.33 4.23
C LEU A 160 1.29 -12.83 3.99
N ALA A 161 0.32 -13.25 3.16
CA ALA A 161 -0.01 -14.66 3.00
C ALA A 161 1.12 -15.46 2.34
N ASP A 162 1.34 -16.67 2.85
CA ASP A 162 2.22 -17.66 2.25
C ASP A 162 1.44 -18.59 1.31
N GLU A 163 2.18 -19.24 0.39
CA GLU A 163 1.62 -20.22 -0.52
C GLU A 163 0.88 -21.33 0.26
N LYS A 164 -0.13 -21.93 -0.37
CA LYS A 164 -1.06 -22.91 0.19
C LYS A 164 -2.02 -22.37 1.25
N SER A 165 -1.91 -21.11 1.65
CA SER A 165 -2.94 -20.49 2.49
C SER A 165 -4.12 -20.03 1.65
N LYS A 166 -5.30 -19.91 2.30
CA LYS A 166 -6.54 -19.47 1.62
C LYS A 166 -6.47 -18.00 1.14
N ASP A 167 -5.63 -17.21 1.77
CA ASP A 167 -5.50 -15.76 1.54
C ASP A 167 -4.41 -15.43 0.50
N TYR A 168 -3.59 -16.44 0.11
CA TYR A 168 -2.56 -16.27 -0.90
C TYR A 168 -3.14 -15.90 -2.27
N SER A 169 -2.56 -14.89 -2.90
CA SER A 169 -3.10 -14.24 -4.09
C SER A 169 -2.00 -13.58 -4.92
N SER A 170 -2.36 -13.00 -6.07
CA SER A 170 -1.45 -12.16 -6.86
C SER A 170 -0.84 -11.02 -6.04
N LEU A 171 -1.61 -10.41 -5.13
CA LEU A 171 -1.12 -9.38 -4.23
C LEU A 171 -0.02 -9.91 -3.30
N SER A 172 -0.15 -11.13 -2.79
CA SER A 172 0.88 -11.77 -1.96
C SER A 172 2.19 -11.93 -2.71
N VAL A 173 2.10 -12.40 -3.96
CA VAL A 173 3.26 -12.56 -4.86
C VAL A 173 3.90 -11.21 -5.18
N PHE A 174 3.08 -10.19 -5.48
CA PHE A 174 3.52 -8.83 -5.77
C PHE A 174 4.30 -8.23 -4.58
N ILE A 175 3.73 -8.29 -3.39
CA ILE A 175 4.37 -7.76 -2.17
C ILE A 175 5.67 -8.51 -1.86
N LYS A 176 5.69 -9.84 -1.96
CA LYS A 176 6.91 -10.65 -1.77
C LYS A 176 7.98 -10.36 -2.80
N TYR A 177 7.59 -9.97 -4.02
CA TYR A 177 8.55 -9.60 -5.05
C TYR A 177 9.25 -8.29 -4.75
N TYR A 178 8.52 -7.27 -4.33
CA TYR A 178 9.05 -5.90 -4.18
C TYR A 178 9.44 -5.51 -2.76
N SER A 179 9.09 -6.29 -1.74
CA SER A 179 9.34 -5.89 -0.36
C SER A 179 9.57 -7.05 0.60
N ASP A 180 10.22 -6.73 1.73
CA ASP A 180 10.13 -7.50 2.96
C ASP A 180 9.04 -6.87 3.82
N ALA A 181 7.90 -7.56 3.91
CA ALA A 181 6.72 -7.08 4.60
C ALA A 181 6.63 -7.64 6.02
N GLU A 182 6.39 -6.76 6.98
CA GLU A 182 6.17 -7.14 8.37
C GLU A 182 4.91 -6.51 8.96
N LYS A 183 4.29 -7.25 9.88
CA LYS A 183 3.14 -6.75 10.61
C LYS A 183 3.57 -6.02 11.86
N ILE A 184 3.19 -4.74 11.98
CA ILE A 184 3.49 -3.92 13.15
C ILE A 184 2.44 -4.13 14.24
N THR A 185 1.15 -3.91 13.93
CA THR A 185 0.08 -4.05 14.92
C THR A 185 -1.29 -4.20 14.27
N ASN A 186 -2.23 -4.84 14.99
CA ASN A 186 -3.64 -4.76 14.65
C ASN A 186 -4.25 -3.50 15.27
N VAL A 187 -5.19 -2.88 14.57
CA VAL A 187 -5.87 -1.66 14.97
C VAL A 187 -7.38 -1.93 15.01
N PRO A 188 -8.00 -1.97 16.20
CA PRO A 188 -9.41 -2.26 16.31
C PRO A 188 -10.26 -1.14 15.71
N LYS A 189 -11.36 -1.50 15.08
CA LYS A 189 -12.29 -0.55 14.47
C LYS A 189 -12.86 0.50 15.43
N SER A 190 -12.86 0.23 16.73
CA SER A 190 -13.36 1.14 17.77
C SER A 190 -12.54 2.41 17.94
N VAL A 191 -11.31 2.45 17.42
CA VAL A 191 -10.42 3.63 17.51
C VAL A 191 -10.53 4.55 16.28
N PHE A 192 -11.60 4.39 15.51
CA PHE A 192 -11.87 5.23 14.34
C PHE A 192 -13.20 5.99 14.47
N MET A 193 -13.27 7.14 13.84
CA MET A 193 -14.48 7.96 13.69
C MET A 193 -14.64 8.39 12.22
N PRO A 194 -15.76 7.99 11.57
CA PRO A 194 -16.74 6.98 11.98
C PRO A 194 -16.10 5.59 12.09
N GLN A 195 -16.71 4.70 12.87
CA GLN A 195 -16.20 3.35 13.03
C GLN A 195 -16.39 2.53 11.74
N PRO A 196 -15.31 1.95 11.15
CA PRO A 196 -15.41 1.05 10.00
C PRO A 196 -16.06 -0.28 10.36
N LYS A 197 -16.39 -1.09 9.36
CA LYS A 197 -17.02 -2.41 9.57
C LYS A 197 -16.05 -3.45 10.15
N ILE A 198 -14.79 -3.37 9.78
CA ILE A 198 -13.72 -4.35 10.10
C ILE A 198 -12.51 -3.65 10.70
N ASP A 199 -11.70 -4.43 11.41
CA ASP A 199 -10.43 -3.96 11.96
C ASP A 199 -9.41 -3.69 10.86
N SER A 200 -8.36 -2.95 11.22
CA SER A 200 -7.23 -2.62 10.36
C SER A 200 -5.95 -3.26 10.86
N THR A 201 -4.92 -3.23 10.06
CA THR A 201 -3.57 -3.69 10.41
C THR A 201 -2.56 -2.68 9.87
N VAL A 202 -1.57 -2.35 10.67
CA VAL A 202 -0.40 -1.57 10.24
C VAL A 202 0.67 -2.56 9.78
N LEU A 203 1.17 -2.33 8.57
CA LEU A 203 2.27 -3.06 7.96
C LEU A 203 3.43 -2.13 7.68
N LYS A 204 4.65 -2.65 7.73
CA LYS A 204 5.83 -2.02 7.18
C LYS A 204 6.32 -2.85 6.00
N LEU A 205 6.50 -2.21 4.86
CA LEU A 205 7.03 -2.78 3.63
C LEU A 205 8.40 -2.17 3.38
N ASN A 206 9.47 -2.90 3.67
CA ASN A 206 10.83 -2.48 3.35
C ASN A 206 11.06 -2.79 1.86
N LEU A 207 11.04 -1.75 1.01
CA LEU A 207 11.14 -1.92 -0.42
C LEU A 207 12.56 -2.32 -0.81
N ARG A 208 12.65 -3.18 -1.81
CA ARG A 208 13.91 -3.65 -2.37
C ARG A 208 13.84 -3.66 -3.89
N LYS A 209 14.93 -3.32 -4.55
CA LYS A 209 15.07 -3.63 -5.97
C LYS A 209 15.16 -5.14 -6.12
N TYR A 210 14.21 -5.70 -6.81
CA TYR A 210 14.22 -7.11 -7.07
C TYR A 210 14.92 -7.40 -8.42
N ARG A 211 15.38 -8.61 -8.56
CA ARG A 211 16.10 -9.30 -9.62
C ARG A 211 16.06 -8.66 -11.01
N ASP A 212 17.20 -8.22 -11.50
CA ASP A 212 17.41 -7.80 -12.90
C ASP A 212 17.38 -8.97 -13.91
N ASP A 213 17.09 -10.20 -13.44
CA ASP A 213 17.25 -11.44 -14.20
C ASP A 213 15.91 -12.07 -14.64
N VAL A 214 14.78 -11.36 -14.50
CA VAL A 214 13.45 -11.78 -14.96
C VAL A 214 12.70 -10.61 -15.61
N ASP A 215 11.98 -10.89 -16.70
CA ASP A 215 11.04 -9.93 -17.29
C ASP A 215 9.81 -9.77 -16.37
N GLU A 216 9.76 -8.68 -15.60
CA GLU A 216 8.68 -8.41 -14.65
C GLU A 216 7.30 -8.38 -15.31
N LYS A 217 7.17 -7.83 -16.52
CA LYS A 217 5.89 -7.78 -17.23
C LYS A 217 5.36 -9.17 -17.53
N LYS A 218 6.24 -10.07 -17.95
CA LYS A 218 5.87 -11.47 -18.23
C LYS A 218 5.59 -12.22 -16.93
N LEU A 219 6.40 -12.00 -15.89
CA LEU A 219 6.19 -12.59 -14.58
C LEU A 219 4.79 -12.26 -14.06
N PHE A 220 4.45 -10.96 -13.99
CA PHE A 220 3.16 -10.55 -13.46
C PHE A 220 1.99 -10.89 -14.39
N ALA A 221 2.18 -10.98 -15.70
CA ALA A 221 1.17 -11.53 -16.59
C ALA A 221 0.84 -12.99 -16.25
N LEU A 222 1.85 -13.83 -15.98
CA LEU A 222 1.63 -15.22 -15.53
C LEU A 222 0.98 -15.26 -14.13
N VAL A 223 1.45 -14.47 -13.19
CA VAL A 223 0.86 -14.39 -11.85
C VAL A 223 -0.62 -14.03 -11.93
N HIS A 224 -0.98 -12.96 -12.63
CA HIS A 224 -2.38 -12.53 -12.79
C HIS A 224 -3.22 -13.61 -13.48
N ALA A 225 -2.74 -14.21 -14.58
CA ALA A 225 -3.45 -15.29 -15.26
C ALA A 225 -3.69 -16.48 -14.31
N GLY A 226 -2.70 -16.83 -13.49
CA GLY A 226 -2.79 -17.92 -12.52
C GLY A 226 -3.91 -17.69 -11.50
N PHE A 227 -3.98 -16.49 -10.92
CA PHE A 227 -4.94 -16.16 -9.86
C PHE A 227 -6.32 -15.72 -10.35
N ASN A 228 -6.49 -15.32 -11.60
CA ASN A 228 -7.79 -14.94 -12.17
C ASN A 228 -8.79 -16.11 -12.20
N LYS A 229 -8.31 -17.35 -12.28
CA LYS A 229 -9.14 -18.55 -12.38
C LYS A 229 -8.89 -19.52 -11.21
N ARG A 230 -9.06 -19.08 -9.97
CA ARG A 230 -8.72 -19.82 -8.73
C ARG A 230 -9.17 -21.28 -8.68
N ARG A 231 -10.31 -21.65 -9.32
CA ARG A 231 -10.83 -23.02 -9.34
C ARG A 231 -10.25 -23.91 -10.44
N LYS A 232 -9.45 -23.36 -11.35
CA LYS A 232 -8.82 -24.11 -12.45
C LYS A 232 -7.44 -24.61 -12.06
N THR A 233 -6.96 -25.62 -12.77
CA THR A 233 -5.56 -26.06 -12.67
C THR A 233 -4.64 -25.01 -13.23
N ILE A 234 -3.39 -24.98 -12.76
CA ILE A 234 -2.40 -23.99 -13.17
C ILE A 234 -2.19 -23.98 -14.69
N LEU A 235 -2.14 -25.13 -15.34
CA LEU A 235 -2.03 -25.22 -16.79
C LEU A 235 -3.19 -24.51 -17.52
N ASN A 236 -4.41 -24.67 -17.02
CA ASN A 236 -5.59 -24.05 -17.62
C ASN A 236 -5.74 -22.56 -17.27
N SER A 237 -5.18 -22.11 -16.16
CA SER A 237 -5.17 -20.69 -15.79
C SER A 237 -4.14 -19.93 -16.60
N LEU A 238 -2.92 -20.45 -16.72
CA LEU A 238 -1.81 -19.79 -17.42
C LEU A 238 -1.98 -19.81 -18.95
N SER A 239 -2.86 -20.66 -19.50
CA SER A 239 -3.11 -20.70 -20.95
C SER A 239 -3.73 -19.42 -21.53
N ASP A 240 -4.12 -18.47 -20.69
CA ASP A 240 -4.54 -17.13 -21.13
C ASP A 240 -3.34 -16.21 -21.40
N ALA A 241 -2.18 -16.50 -20.81
CA ALA A 241 -0.96 -15.69 -20.93
C ALA A 241 0.16 -16.36 -21.75
N CYS A 242 0.09 -17.69 -21.93
CA CYS A 242 1.11 -18.45 -22.64
C CYS A 242 0.53 -19.70 -23.33
N GLU A 243 1.12 -20.11 -24.46
CA GLU A 243 0.71 -21.31 -25.18
C GLU A 243 0.84 -22.57 -24.32
N LYS A 244 -0.18 -23.44 -24.36
CA LYS A 244 -0.23 -24.67 -23.54
C LYS A 244 0.95 -25.61 -23.76
N GLU A 245 1.47 -25.67 -24.98
CA GLU A 245 2.59 -26.55 -25.35
C GLU A 245 3.88 -26.07 -24.63
N LYS A 246 4.16 -24.78 -24.69
CA LYS A 246 5.27 -24.17 -23.94
C LYS A 246 5.13 -24.36 -22.44
N LEU A 247 3.91 -24.18 -21.90
CA LEU A 247 3.65 -24.42 -20.48
C LEU A 247 3.93 -25.85 -20.06
N ARG A 248 3.53 -26.85 -20.85
CA ARG A 248 3.83 -28.26 -20.56
C ARG A 248 5.30 -28.55 -20.55
N LEU A 249 6.04 -28.08 -21.57
CA LEU A 249 7.49 -28.24 -21.63
C LEU A 249 8.19 -27.58 -20.45
N ALA A 250 7.76 -26.37 -20.05
CA ALA A 250 8.30 -25.68 -18.88
C ALA A 250 7.98 -26.43 -17.57
N PHE A 251 6.75 -26.92 -17.42
CA PHE A 251 6.34 -27.70 -16.25
C PHE A 251 7.13 -29.01 -16.13
N ASP A 252 7.34 -29.72 -17.23
CA ASP A 252 8.14 -30.95 -17.25
C ASP A 252 9.60 -30.66 -16.84
N LYS A 253 10.20 -29.57 -17.35
CA LYS A 253 11.57 -29.15 -16.96
C LYS A 253 11.68 -28.79 -15.49
N LEU A 254 10.64 -28.17 -14.90
CA LEU A 254 10.65 -27.69 -13.51
C LEU A 254 10.02 -28.68 -12.52
N GLY A 255 9.50 -29.81 -12.98
CA GLY A 255 8.79 -30.78 -12.13
C GLY A 255 7.46 -30.27 -11.57
N ILE A 256 6.84 -29.27 -12.22
CA ILE A 256 5.55 -28.70 -11.81
C ILE A 256 4.42 -29.62 -12.31
N LYS A 257 3.59 -30.09 -11.37
CA LYS A 257 2.45 -30.94 -11.73
C LYS A 257 1.32 -30.13 -12.38
N ASN A 258 0.80 -30.57 -13.50
CA ASN A 258 -0.26 -29.89 -14.26
C ASN A 258 -1.58 -29.68 -13.50
N ASN A 259 -1.85 -30.46 -12.46
CA ASN A 259 -3.07 -30.41 -11.66
C ASN A 259 -2.99 -29.46 -10.45
N LEU A 260 -1.86 -28.82 -10.20
CA LEU A 260 -1.73 -27.81 -9.17
C LEU A 260 -2.61 -26.59 -9.50
N ARG A 261 -2.80 -25.72 -8.52
CA ARG A 261 -3.42 -24.39 -8.69
C ARG A 261 -2.37 -23.31 -8.43
N ALA A 262 -2.65 -22.08 -8.86
CA ALA A 262 -1.75 -20.96 -8.66
C ALA A 262 -1.34 -20.77 -7.17
N GLU A 263 -2.26 -21.00 -6.26
CA GLU A 263 -2.03 -20.93 -4.80
C GLU A 263 -1.00 -21.93 -4.26
N ASN A 264 -0.60 -22.93 -5.08
CA ASN A 264 0.42 -23.90 -4.70
C ASN A 264 1.83 -23.51 -5.16
N LEU A 265 1.96 -22.49 -6.00
CA LEU A 265 3.23 -22.02 -6.52
C LEU A 265 3.76 -20.88 -5.67
N SER A 266 5.03 -20.98 -5.30
CA SER A 266 5.77 -19.90 -4.65
C SER A 266 6.13 -18.78 -5.64
N LEU A 267 6.63 -17.65 -5.15
CA LEU A 267 7.21 -16.61 -6.00
C LEU A 267 8.36 -17.17 -6.86
N ASP A 268 9.24 -17.98 -6.27
CA ASP A 268 10.37 -18.58 -7.00
C ASP A 268 9.90 -19.53 -8.09
N ASP A 269 8.81 -20.27 -7.88
CA ASP A 269 8.20 -21.11 -8.93
C ASP A 269 7.73 -20.27 -10.11
N PHE A 270 7.06 -19.13 -9.86
CA PHE A 270 6.63 -18.21 -10.92
C PHE A 270 7.82 -17.59 -11.65
N ILE A 271 8.87 -17.19 -10.93
CA ILE A 271 10.11 -16.65 -11.54
C ILE A 271 10.78 -17.70 -12.42
N ASN A 272 10.99 -18.91 -11.90
CA ASN A 272 11.62 -19.98 -12.66
C ASN A 272 10.79 -20.40 -13.88
N LEU A 273 9.46 -20.38 -13.74
CA LEU A 273 8.55 -20.64 -14.83
C LEU A 273 8.66 -19.59 -15.94
N THR A 274 8.68 -18.31 -15.56
CA THR A 274 8.86 -17.19 -16.50
C THR A 274 10.16 -17.35 -17.30
N LYS A 275 11.28 -17.53 -16.62
CA LYS A 275 12.60 -17.74 -17.26
C LYS A 275 12.62 -18.95 -18.19
N THR A 276 12.02 -20.06 -17.75
CA THR A 276 11.98 -21.28 -18.54
C THR A 276 11.17 -21.10 -19.83
N ILE A 277 10.03 -20.40 -19.74
CA ILE A 277 9.19 -20.08 -20.91
C ILE A 277 9.95 -19.18 -21.91
N GLU A 278 10.77 -18.26 -21.44
CA GLU A 278 11.56 -17.38 -22.30
C GLU A 278 12.65 -18.12 -23.09
N THR A 279 13.14 -19.22 -22.57
CA THR A 279 14.19 -20.02 -23.20
C THR A 279 13.64 -21.13 -24.14
N LEU A 280 12.33 -21.29 -24.23
CA LEU A 280 11.62 -22.20 -25.12
C LEU A 280 11.13 -21.52 -26.39
#